data_d5fcb12d3505ec4f8410e60ac02fabda
#
_entry.id   d5fcb12d3505ec4f8410e60ac02fabda
#
_cell.length_a   1.000
_cell.length_b   1.000
_cell.length_c   1.000
_cell.angle_alpha   90.00
_cell.angle_beta   90.00
_cell.angle_gamma   90.00
#
_symmetry.space_group_name_H-M   'P 1'
#
loop_
_entity.id
_entity.type
_entity.pdbx_description
1 polymer ?
#
loop_
_entity_poly.entity_id
_entity_poly.type
_entity_poly.pdbx_seq_one_letter_code
_entity_poly.pdbx_strand_id
1 'polypeptide(L)'
;AQGTFKEIGQNKDSITGKYLSNKLKIIVPPKRRLAKNGRFLEITGATGNNLDNVNLKIPLGSLTCVTGVSGSGKSTLVLQTLYNALNLTLNNNKSRKIPKPFKNFKGTELIDKVIDIDQSPIGRTPRSNPATYTGAFGPIRDWFTSLPESKSRGYKPGRFSFNVKGGRCEACEGDGVITYEMHFLPDVYICLLYTSDAADERN
;
A
#
# COMPACT_ATOMS: atom_id res chain seq x y z
N ALA A 1 27.61 -11.07 -1.09
CA ALA A 1 28.57 -11.76 -0.23
C ALA A 1 27.99 -13.09 0.24
N GLN A 2 28.82 -14.14 0.24
CA GLN A 2 28.46 -15.44 0.83
C GLN A 2 29.64 -15.91 1.71
N GLY A 3 29.37 -16.74 2.70
CA GLY A 3 30.36 -17.25 3.62
C GLY A 3 29.83 -17.33 5.06
N THR A 4 30.74 -17.56 5.99
CA THR A 4 30.47 -17.57 7.43
C THR A 4 30.16 -16.16 7.95
N PHE A 5 29.62 -16.06 9.16
CA PHE A 5 29.35 -14.79 9.83
C PHE A 5 30.57 -13.85 9.86
N LYS A 6 31.77 -14.40 10.14
CA LYS A 6 33.02 -13.63 10.17
C LYS A 6 33.41 -13.11 8.79
N GLU A 7 33.31 -13.97 7.76
CA GLU A 7 33.68 -13.59 6.37
C GLU A 7 32.73 -12.53 5.81
N ILE A 8 31.41 -12.67 6.05
CA ILE A 8 30.43 -11.66 5.65
C ILE A 8 30.68 -10.34 6.39
N GLY A 9 31.00 -10.38 7.69
CA GLY A 9 31.29 -9.19 8.51
C GLY A 9 32.57 -8.45 8.09
N GLN A 10 33.54 -9.16 7.48
CA GLN A 10 34.80 -8.58 6.98
C GLN A 10 34.68 -8.03 5.55
N ASN A 11 33.67 -8.45 4.80
CA ASN A 11 33.46 -8.00 3.42
C ASN A 11 33.03 -6.52 3.40
N LYS A 12 33.87 -5.66 2.79
CA LYS A 12 33.67 -4.21 2.72
C LYS A 12 32.46 -3.80 1.87
N ASP A 13 32.11 -4.61 0.87
CA ASP A 13 31.05 -4.33 -0.08
C ASP A 13 29.68 -4.87 0.38
N SER A 14 29.67 -5.70 1.42
CA SER A 14 28.45 -6.26 2.00
C SER A 14 27.78 -5.27 2.95
N ILE A 15 26.56 -4.81 2.59
CA ILE A 15 25.74 -4.01 3.49
C ILE A 15 25.40 -4.81 4.75
N THR A 16 25.01 -6.07 4.61
CA THR A 16 24.77 -6.98 5.74
C THR A 16 26.02 -7.10 6.61
N GLY A 17 27.21 -7.23 6.03
CA GLY A 17 28.47 -7.28 6.75
C GLY A 17 28.76 -6.01 7.55
N LYS A 18 28.41 -4.85 7.01
CA LYS A 18 28.55 -3.56 7.73
C LYS A 18 27.64 -3.51 8.97
N TYR A 19 26.41 -4.05 8.89
CA TYR A 19 25.53 -4.16 10.06
C TYR A 19 26.00 -5.20 11.06
N LEU A 20 26.41 -6.39 10.62
CA LEU A 20 26.92 -7.46 11.48
C LEU A 20 28.20 -7.05 12.23
N SER A 21 29.05 -6.25 11.58
CA SER A 21 30.30 -5.72 12.19
C SER A 21 30.09 -4.42 12.99
N ASN A 22 28.84 -3.96 13.16
CA ASN A 22 28.48 -2.69 13.81
C ASN A 22 29.07 -1.42 13.16
N LYS A 23 29.60 -1.51 11.93
CA LYS A 23 30.04 -0.34 11.16
C LYS A 23 28.86 0.52 10.71
N LEU A 24 27.74 -0.12 10.42
CA LEU A 24 26.44 0.52 10.22
C LEU A 24 25.50 0.06 11.34
N LYS A 25 24.70 0.96 11.85
CA LYS A 25 23.66 0.66 12.83
C LYS A 25 22.53 1.67 12.73
N ILE A 26 21.32 1.20 13.03
CA ILE A 26 20.15 2.08 13.18
C ILE A 26 20.29 2.77 14.53
N ILE A 27 20.44 4.08 14.50
CA ILE A 27 20.62 4.87 15.73
C ILE A 27 19.29 4.92 16.48
N VAL A 28 19.30 4.41 17.72
CA VAL A 28 18.17 4.55 18.63
C VAL A 28 18.32 5.90 19.36
N PRO A 29 17.34 6.82 19.24
CA PRO A 29 17.42 8.11 19.91
C PRO A 29 17.56 7.93 21.44
N PRO A 30 18.47 8.65 22.09
CA PRO A 30 18.65 8.55 23.54
C PRO A 30 17.43 9.08 24.31
N LYS A 31 16.71 10.02 23.72
CA LYS A 31 15.47 10.58 24.29
C LYS A 31 14.28 10.22 23.41
N ARG A 32 13.35 9.45 23.95
CA ARG A 32 12.10 9.10 23.25
C ARG A 32 11.01 10.12 23.53
N ARG A 33 10.12 10.31 22.53
CA ARG A 33 8.93 11.11 22.74
C ARG A 33 7.96 10.32 23.63
N LEU A 34 7.46 10.97 24.64
CA LEU A 34 6.36 10.47 25.47
C LEU A 34 5.04 10.94 24.86
N ALA A 35 3.96 10.27 25.25
CA ALA A 35 2.62 10.71 24.89
C ALA A 35 2.40 12.16 25.34
N LYS A 36 2.03 13.04 24.41
CA LYS A 36 1.75 14.45 24.76
C LYS A 36 0.55 14.50 25.74
N ASN A 37 0.80 15.10 26.91
CA ASN A 37 -0.23 15.38 27.92
C ASN A 37 -1.01 14.14 28.40
N GLY A 38 -0.41 12.95 28.42
CA GLY A 38 -1.07 11.74 28.87
C GLY A 38 -2.27 11.29 28.04
N ARG A 39 -2.36 11.72 26.77
CA ARG A 39 -3.44 11.33 25.86
C ARG A 39 -3.23 9.93 25.33
N PHE A 40 -4.21 9.08 25.53
CA PHE A 40 -4.18 7.69 25.08
C PHE A 40 -5.49 7.30 24.44
N LEU A 41 -5.39 6.39 23.48
CA LEU A 41 -6.49 5.62 22.97
C LEU A 41 -6.47 4.27 23.67
N GLU A 42 -7.56 3.88 24.32
CA GLU A 42 -7.61 2.68 25.15
C GLU A 42 -8.78 1.78 24.77
N ILE A 43 -8.50 0.51 24.48
CA ILE A 43 -9.48 -0.57 24.41
C ILE A 43 -9.23 -1.51 25.57
N THR A 44 -10.29 -1.90 26.25
CA THR A 44 -10.22 -2.89 27.33
C THR A 44 -11.14 -4.06 27.06
N GLY A 45 -10.67 -5.24 27.45
CA GLY A 45 -11.48 -6.45 27.38
C GLY A 45 -11.77 -6.96 25.99
N ALA A 46 -10.81 -6.86 25.06
CA ALA A 46 -10.95 -7.43 23.72
C ALA A 46 -10.94 -8.97 23.76
N THR A 47 -11.96 -9.60 23.15
CA THR A 47 -12.19 -11.08 23.20
C THR A 47 -12.43 -11.68 21.82
N GLY A 48 -12.04 -10.99 20.73
CA GLY A 48 -12.21 -11.50 19.38
C GLY A 48 -11.24 -12.64 19.02
N ASN A 49 -11.71 -13.69 18.40
CA ASN A 49 -10.93 -14.86 17.96
C ASN A 49 -10.12 -15.47 19.13
N ASN A 50 -8.78 -15.40 19.07
CA ASN A 50 -7.86 -15.91 20.09
C ASN A 50 -7.50 -14.88 21.19
N LEU A 51 -8.13 -13.71 21.21
CA LEU A 51 -7.91 -12.71 22.25
C LEU A 51 -8.68 -13.10 23.52
N ASP A 52 -7.99 -13.15 24.64
CA ASP A 52 -8.58 -13.40 25.95
C ASP A 52 -8.46 -12.15 26.83
N ASN A 53 -9.54 -11.34 26.85
CA ASN A 53 -9.68 -10.15 27.66
C ASN A 53 -8.49 -9.18 27.59
N VAL A 54 -7.96 -8.96 26.37
CA VAL A 54 -6.75 -8.16 26.09
C VAL A 54 -7.06 -6.68 26.21
N ASN A 55 -6.16 -5.94 26.87
CA ASN A 55 -6.20 -4.49 26.95
C ASN A 55 -5.13 -3.87 26.04
N LEU A 56 -5.49 -2.83 25.32
CA LEU A 56 -4.61 -2.07 24.44
C LEU A 56 -4.62 -0.61 24.81
N LYS A 57 -3.43 -0.03 25.00
CA LYS A 57 -3.26 1.39 25.29
C LYS A 57 -2.24 1.99 24.33
N ILE A 58 -2.69 2.91 23.48
CA ILE A 58 -1.90 3.56 22.44
C ILE A 58 -1.66 5.01 22.80
N PRO A 59 -0.40 5.45 22.96
CA PRO A 59 -0.08 6.85 23.22
C PRO A 59 -0.31 7.67 21.94
N LEU A 60 -1.06 8.77 22.04
CA LEU A 60 -1.32 9.65 20.92
C LEU A 60 -0.12 10.57 20.65
N GLY A 61 0.08 10.91 19.36
CA GLY A 61 1.20 11.75 18.90
C GLY A 61 2.55 11.02 18.82
N SER A 62 2.54 9.69 18.81
CA SER A 62 3.74 8.86 18.68
C SER A 62 3.53 7.72 17.69
N LEU A 63 4.63 7.15 17.19
CA LEU A 63 4.62 5.92 16.40
C LEU A 63 4.54 4.72 17.35
N THR A 64 3.50 3.92 17.21
CA THR A 64 3.31 2.68 17.97
C THR A 64 3.42 1.47 17.04
N CYS A 65 4.33 0.55 17.33
CA CYS A 65 4.49 -0.69 16.59
C CYS A 65 3.87 -1.86 17.36
N VAL A 66 3.03 -2.65 16.71
CA VAL A 66 2.46 -3.88 17.25
C VAL A 66 3.18 -5.08 16.62
N THR A 67 3.94 -5.81 17.42
CA THR A 67 4.79 -6.91 16.98
C THR A 67 4.39 -8.22 17.65
N GLY A 68 4.84 -9.34 17.12
CA GLY A 68 4.59 -10.68 17.66
C GLY A 68 4.58 -11.75 16.56
N VAL A 69 4.54 -13.00 16.96
CA VAL A 69 4.51 -14.15 16.04
C VAL A 69 3.22 -14.17 15.19
N SER A 70 3.28 -14.88 14.06
CA SER A 70 2.08 -15.08 13.24
C SER A 70 0.99 -15.81 14.06
N GLY A 71 -0.27 -15.42 13.88
CA GLY A 71 -1.39 -16.00 14.63
C GLY A 71 -1.60 -15.47 16.05
N SER A 72 -0.73 -14.59 16.59
CA SER A 72 -0.84 -14.07 17.96
C SER A 72 -2.01 -13.11 18.22
N GLY A 73 -2.85 -12.84 17.23
CA GLY A 73 -4.02 -11.96 17.39
C GLY A 73 -3.79 -10.48 17.07
N LYS A 74 -2.61 -10.08 16.56
CA LYS A 74 -2.30 -8.68 16.21
C LYS A 74 -3.35 -8.05 15.27
N SER A 75 -3.65 -8.72 14.17
CA SER A 75 -4.64 -8.25 13.20
C SER A 75 -6.05 -8.24 13.77
N THR A 76 -6.39 -9.19 14.65
CA THR A 76 -7.67 -9.21 15.35
C THR A 76 -7.80 -8.01 16.26
N LEU A 77 -6.75 -7.69 17.04
CA LEU A 77 -6.78 -6.57 17.98
C LEU A 77 -6.75 -5.21 17.26
N VAL A 78 -5.84 -5.04 16.28
CA VAL A 78 -5.62 -3.74 15.64
C VAL A 78 -6.63 -3.47 14.52
N LEU A 79 -6.79 -4.40 13.58
CA LEU A 79 -7.66 -4.18 12.42
C LEU A 79 -9.13 -4.52 12.70
N GLN A 80 -9.38 -5.71 13.26
CA GLN A 80 -10.76 -6.18 13.42
C GLN A 80 -11.46 -5.58 14.65
N THR A 81 -10.71 -5.18 15.69
CA THR A 81 -11.27 -4.56 16.89
C THR A 81 -11.08 -3.05 16.86
N LEU A 82 -9.85 -2.55 17.00
CA LEU A 82 -9.56 -1.13 17.16
C LEU A 82 -9.97 -0.31 15.94
N TYR A 83 -9.48 -0.66 14.75
CA TYR A 83 -9.78 0.08 13.52
C TYR A 83 -11.28 0.09 13.21
N ASN A 84 -11.94 -1.06 13.31
CA ASN A 84 -13.37 -1.14 13.04
C ASN A 84 -14.18 -0.35 14.07
N ALA A 85 -13.78 -0.35 15.36
CA ALA A 85 -14.43 0.42 16.41
C ALA A 85 -14.28 1.94 16.17
N LEU A 86 -13.07 2.41 15.83
CA LEU A 86 -12.83 3.81 15.46
C LEU A 86 -13.64 4.22 14.23
N ASN A 87 -13.61 3.41 13.19
CA ASN A 87 -14.33 3.70 11.95
C ASN A 87 -15.84 3.76 12.15
N LEU A 88 -16.39 2.90 13.01
CA LEU A 88 -17.80 2.93 13.38
C LEU A 88 -18.14 4.22 14.15
N THR A 89 -17.32 4.60 15.13
CA THR A 89 -17.53 5.80 15.96
C THR A 89 -17.41 7.09 15.14
N LEU A 90 -16.34 7.23 14.34
CA LEU A 90 -16.05 8.45 13.58
C LEU A 90 -16.98 8.65 12.37
N ASN A 91 -17.46 7.57 11.76
CA ASN A 91 -18.35 7.63 10.61
C ASN A 91 -19.84 7.52 10.97
N ASN A 92 -20.21 7.86 12.20
CA ASN A 92 -21.60 7.87 12.68
C ASN A 92 -22.36 6.56 12.35
N ASN A 93 -21.75 5.43 12.67
CA ASN A 93 -22.31 4.09 12.46
C ASN A 93 -22.59 3.69 11.00
N LYS A 94 -22.02 4.40 10.01
CA LYS A 94 -22.14 4.04 8.60
C LYS A 94 -21.18 2.95 8.14
N SER A 95 -20.24 2.53 9.01
CA SER A 95 -19.31 1.44 8.68
C SER A 95 -20.05 0.09 8.60
N ARG A 96 -19.81 -0.67 7.54
CA ARG A 96 -20.35 -2.03 7.37
C ARG A 96 -19.57 -3.09 8.16
N LYS A 97 -18.37 -2.76 8.65
CA LYS A 97 -17.52 -3.70 9.39
C LYS A 97 -17.75 -3.55 10.89
N ILE A 98 -18.38 -4.55 11.48
CA ILE A 98 -18.63 -4.62 12.92
C ILE A 98 -17.30 -4.95 13.63
N PRO A 99 -16.91 -4.19 14.69
CA PRO A 99 -15.74 -4.51 15.48
C PRO A 99 -15.91 -5.85 16.22
N LYS A 100 -14.81 -6.55 16.46
CA LYS A 100 -14.81 -7.71 17.35
C LYS A 100 -15.12 -7.28 18.79
N PRO A 101 -15.67 -8.16 19.63
CA PRO A 101 -16.13 -7.81 20.97
C PRO A 101 -15.04 -7.21 21.86
N PHE A 102 -15.38 -6.18 22.61
CA PHE A 102 -14.56 -5.55 23.64
C PHE A 102 -15.49 -4.93 24.71
N LYS A 103 -14.95 -4.65 25.91
CA LYS A 103 -15.76 -4.10 27.02
C LYS A 103 -15.89 -2.59 26.98
N ASN A 104 -14.79 -1.88 26.75
CA ASN A 104 -14.79 -0.42 26.79
C ASN A 104 -13.79 0.19 25.83
N PHE A 105 -14.08 1.41 25.35
CA PHE A 105 -13.25 2.16 24.42
C PHE A 105 -13.21 3.63 24.83
N LYS A 106 -12.01 4.17 25.07
CA LYS A 106 -11.79 5.55 25.52
C LYS A 106 -10.81 6.29 24.62
N GLY A 107 -10.92 7.63 24.59
CA GLY A 107 -10.00 8.49 23.82
C GLY A 107 -10.41 8.69 22.38
N THR A 108 -11.59 8.24 21.96
CA THR A 108 -12.11 8.41 20.59
C THR A 108 -12.37 9.87 20.25
N GLU A 109 -12.71 10.68 21.23
CA GLU A 109 -12.93 12.13 21.13
C GLU A 109 -11.66 12.90 20.78
N LEU A 110 -10.50 12.27 20.90
CA LEU A 110 -9.20 12.85 20.57
C LEU A 110 -8.76 12.55 19.13
N ILE A 111 -9.58 11.83 18.37
CA ILE A 111 -9.28 11.36 17.01
C ILE A 111 -10.31 11.94 16.03
N ASP A 112 -9.83 12.68 15.04
CA ASP A 112 -10.68 13.26 13.99
C ASP A 112 -10.91 12.29 12.83
N LYS A 113 -9.90 11.48 12.51
CA LYS A 113 -9.92 10.59 11.36
C LYS A 113 -9.04 9.35 11.56
N VAL A 114 -9.49 8.23 11.03
CA VAL A 114 -8.70 7.00 10.94
C VAL A 114 -8.47 6.65 9.47
N ILE A 115 -7.22 6.27 9.13
CA ILE A 115 -6.83 5.87 7.78
C ILE A 115 -6.21 4.49 7.89
N ASP A 116 -6.72 3.55 7.09
CA ASP A 116 -6.17 2.22 6.91
C ASP A 116 -5.29 2.22 5.67
N ILE A 117 -4.05 1.80 5.83
CA ILE A 117 -3.09 1.63 4.72
C ILE A 117 -2.69 0.17 4.74
N ASP A 118 -3.14 -0.57 3.73
CA ASP A 118 -2.82 -1.97 3.57
C ASP A 118 -1.84 -2.20 2.41
N GLN A 119 -1.42 -3.43 2.20
CA GLN A 119 -0.55 -3.85 1.10
C GLN A 119 -1.34 -4.39 -0.09
N SER A 120 -2.64 -4.15 -0.16
CA SER A 120 -3.46 -4.57 -1.29
C SER A 120 -2.98 -3.90 -2.57
N PRO A 121 -2.93 -4.61 -3.70
CA PRO A 121 -2.58 -4.01 -4.97
C PRO A 121 -3.62 -2.95 -5.37
N ILE A 122 -3.17 -1.90 -6.04
CA ILE A 122 -4.01 -0.80 -6.56
C ILE A 122 -4.84 -1.28 -7.76
N GLY A 123 -5.73 -2.21 -7.52
CA GLY A 123 -6.53 -2.84 -8.55
C GLY A 123 -6.02 -4.23 -8.95
N ARG A 124 -6.86 -4.95 -9.70
CA ARG A 124 -6.63 -6.36 -10.05
C ARG A 124 -6.23 -6.56 -11.51
N THR A 125 -6.07 -5.49 -12.28
CA THR A 125 -5.75 -5.56 -13.70
C THR A 125 -4.45 -4.83 -14.00
N PRO A 126 -3.71 -5.21 -15.05
CA PRO A 126 -2.51 -4.51 -15.53
C PRO A 126 -2.76 -3.02 -15.84
N ARG A 127 -4.00 -2.65 -16.11
CA ARG A 127 -4.45 -1.26 -16.38
C ARG A 127 -4.57 -0.41 -15.12
N SER A 128 -4.49 -1.02 -13.94
CA SER A 128 -4.56 -0.32 -12.67
C SER A 128 -3.16 0.18 -12.29
N ASN A 129 -2.99 1.49 -12.29
CA ASN A 129 -1.74 2.14 -11.90
C ASN A 129 -1.99 3.32 -10.94
N PRO A 130 -0.98 3.78 -10.22
CA PRO A 130 -1.11 4.87 -9.25
C PRO A 130 -1.71 6.14 -9.84
N ALA A 131 -1.34 6.52 -11.06
CA ALA A 131 -1.83 7.75 -11.70
C ALA A 131 -3.33 7.67 -12.04
N THR A 132 -3.83 6.49 -12.41
CA THR A 132 -5.26 6.26 -12.61
C THR A 132 -6.00 6.28 -11.27
N TYR A 133 -5.46 5.62 -10.24
CA TYR A 133 -6.05 5.54 -8.92
C TYR A 133 -6.18 6.91 -8.24
N THR A 134 -5.16 7.76 -8.34
CA THR A 134 -5.16 9.11 -7.78
C THR A 134 -5.92 10.14 -8.63
N GLY A 135 -6.38 9.74 -9.82
CA GLY A 135 -7.06 10.63 -10.77
C GLY A 135 -6.12 11.57 -11.55
N ALA A 136 -4.80 11.44 -11.38
CA ALA A 136 -3.81 12.28 -12.06
C ALA A 136 -3.88 12.19 -13.59
N PHE A 137 -4.32 11.08 -14.14
CA PHE A 137 -4.50 10.91 -15.58
C PHE A 137 -5.57 11.82 -16.20
N GLY A 138 -6.55 12.27 -15.42
CA GLY A 138 -7.57 13.22 -15.89
C GLY A 138 -6.92 14.49 -16.45
N PRO A 139 -6.30 15.31 -15.59
CA PRO A 139 -5.60 16.54 -16.00
C PRO A 139 -4.54 16.32 -17.09
N ILE A 140 -3.81 15.19 -17.06
CA ILE A 140 -2.80 14.86 -18.07
C ILE A 140 -3.46 14.72 -19.46
N ARG A 141 -4.56 13.97 -19.57
CA ARG A 141 -5.30 13.80 -20.83
C ARG A 141 -5.88 15.11 -21.34
N ASP A 142 -6.41 15.93 -20.45
CA ASP A 142 -6.96 17.25 -20.79
C ASP A 142 -5.86 18.16 -21.33
N TRP A 143 -4.67 18.13 -20.71
CA TRP A 143 -3.52 18.88 -21.21
C TRP A 143 -3.10 18.44 -22.61
N PHE A 144 -2.95 17.14 -22.87
CA PHE A 144 -2.64 16.63 -24.22
C PHE A 144 -3.73 16.97 -25.25
N THR A 145 -4.99 16.95 -24.85
CA THR A 145 -6.12 17.33 -25.73
C THR A 145 -6.08 18.82 -26.08
N SER A 146 -5.52 19.66 -25.22
CA SER A 146 -5.44 21.12 -25.43
C SER A 146 -4.37 21.54 -26.43
N LEU A 147 -3.42 20.66 -26.77
CA LEU A 147 -2.34 20.95 -27.71
C LEU A 147 -2.88 21.31 -29.10
N PRO A 148 -2.22 22.25 -29.84
CA PRO A 148 -2.64 22.67 -31.16
C PRO A 148 -2.84 21.52 -32.15
N GLU A 149 -1.92 20.56 -32.15
CA GLU A 149 -1.99 19.36 -32.99
C GLU A 149 -3.20 18.48 -32.67
N SER A 150 -3.49 18.28 -31.39
CA SER A 150 -4.65 17.51 -30.95
C SER A 150 -5.96 18.17 -31.37
N LYS A 151 -6.03 19.50 -31.26
CA LYS A 151 -7.20 20.29 -31.70
C LYS A 151 -7.39 20.23 -33.19
N SER A 152 -6.31 20.36 -33.97
CA SER A 152 -6.39 20.29 -35.45
C SER A 152 -6.86 18.93 -35.94
N ARG A 153 -6.55 17.86 -35.22
CA ARG A 153 -6.99 16.48 -35.51
C ARG A 153 -8.32 16.10 -34.85
N GLY A 154 -8.93 16.99 -34.06
CA GLY A 154 -10.19 16.73 -33.35
C GLY A 154 -10.09 15.66 -32.25
N TYR A 155 -8.92 15.48 -31.65
CA TYR A 155 -8.71 14.48 -30.62
C TYR A 155 -9.41 14.88 -29.31
N LYS A 156 -10.13 13.93 -28.72
CA LYS A 156 -10.80 14.05 -27.43
C LYS A 156 -9.95 13.37 -26.33
N PRO A 157 -10.20 13.62 -25.03
CA PRO A 157 -9.44 13.01 -23.92
C PRO A 157 -9.37 11.47 -23.97
N GLY A 158 -10.38 10.82 -24.52
CA GLY A 158 -10.40 9.36 -24.71
C GLY A 158 -9.30 8.84 -25.64
N ARG A 159 -8.79 9.67 -26.60
CA ARG A 159 -7.69 9.28 -27.49
C ARG A 159 -6.37 9.06 -26.73
N PHE A 160 -6.22 9.71 -25.59
CA PHE A 160 -5.03 9.61 -24.71
C PHE A 160 -5.25 8.64 -23.53
N SER A 161 -6.20 7.71 -23.68
CA SER A 161 -6.53 6.71 -22.65
C SER A 161 -6.25 5.31 -23.16
N PHE A 162 -5.45 4.56 -22.42
CA PHE A 162 -5.20 3.14 -22.68
C PHE A 162 -6.37 2.23 -22.24
N ASN A 163 -7.40 2.77 -21.60
CA ASN A 163 -8.58 2.03 -21.15
C ASN A 163 -9.80 2.14 -22.10
N VAL A 164 -9.75 3.05 -23.05
CA VAL A 164 -10.91 3.37 -23.90
C VAL A 164 -10.62 2.99 -25.36
N LYS A 165 -11.61 2.40 -26.02
CA LYS A 165 -11.56 2.09 -27.45
C LYS A 165 -11.26 3.36 -28.26
N GLY A 166 -10.35 3.25 -29.23
CA GLY A 166 -9.85 4.38 -30.00
C GLY A 166 -8.70 5.18 -29.37
N GLY A 167 -8.38 4.96 -28.11
CA GLY A 167 -7.20 5.46 -27.43
C GLY A 167 -6.18 4.36 -27.09
N ARG A 168 -6.68 3.14 -26.89
CA ARG A 168 -5.88 1.96 -26.60
C ARG A 168 -5.50 1.18 -27.86
N CYS A 169 -4.47 0.36 -27.74
CA CYS A 169 -4.18 -0.66 -28.73
C CYS A 169 -5.30 -1.71 -28.76
N GLU A 170 -5.85 -2.00 -29.93
CA GLU A 170 -6.93 -2.98 -30.05
C GLU A 170 -6.42 -4.44 -29.95
N ALA A 171 -5.12 -4.69 -30.22
CA ALA A 171 -4.55 -6.04 -30.11
C ALA A 171 -4.36 -6.51 -28.67
N CYS A 172 -3.83 -5.66 -27.78
CA CYS A 172 -3.66 -5.99 -26.35
C CYS A 172 -4.71 -5.33 -25.46
N GLU A 173 -5.66 -4.64 -26.04
CA GLU A 173 -6.71 -3.89 -25.34
C GLU A 173 -6.22 -2.92 -24.25
N GLY A 174 -4.95 -2.51 -24.31
CA GLY A 174 -4.29 -1.61 -23.37
C GLY A 174 -3.48 -2.29 -22.26
N ASP A 175 -3.36 -3.61 -22.30
CA ASP A 175 -2.58 -4.38 -21.31
C ASP A 175 -1.07 -4.41 -21.61
N GLY A 176 -0.66 -4.04 -22.84
CA GLY A 176 0.73 -4.06 -23.27
C GLY A 176 1.27 -5.45 -23.62
N VAL A 177 0.57 -6.48 -23.20
CA VAL A 177 0.89 -7.90 -23.46
C VAL A 177 -0.36 -8.64 -23.95
N ILE A 178 -0.15 -9.65 -24.77
CA ILE A 178 -1.20 -10.61 -25.15
C ILE A 178 -0.96 -11.87 -24.31
N THR A 179 -1.97 -12.31 -23.58
CA THR A 179 -1.91 -13.54 -22.78
C THR A 179 -2.58 -14.68 -23.56
N TYR A 180 -1.85 -15.77 -23.74
CA TYR A 180 -2.39 -17.04 -24.25
C TYR A 180 -2.57 -17.99 -23.08
N GLU A 181 -3.82 -18.17 -22.65
CA GLU A 181 -4.18 -19.12 -21.59
C GLU A 181 -4.04 -20.55 -22.13
N MET A 182 -3.23 -21.34 -21.44
CA MET A 182 -3.02 -22.76 -21.76
C MET A 182 -3.56 -23.61 -20.60
N HIS A 183 -4.61 -24.40 -20.84
CA HIS A 183 -5.31 -25.15 -19.78
C HIS A 183 -4.42 -26.09 -18.95
N PHE A 184 -3.30 -26.58 -19.49
CA PHE A 184 -2.40 -27.54 -18.84
C PHE A 184 -0.95 -27.09 -18.74
N LEU A 185 -0.61 -25.91 -19.24
CA LEU A 185 0.73 -25.31 -19.23
C LEU A 185 0.65 -23.89 -18.63
N PRO A 186 1.78 -23.34 -18.16
CA PRO A 186 1.82 -21.94 -17.76
C PRO A 186 1.40 -21.02 -18.90
N ASP A 187 0.66 -19.97 -18.59
CA ASP A 187 0.25 -18.97 -19.57
C ASP A 187 1.44 -18.32 -20.25
N VAL A 188 1.33 -18.09 -21.54
CA VAL A 188 2.37 -17.42 -22.33
C VAL A 188 2.01 -15.95 -22.51
N TYR A 189 2.94 -15.06 -22.17
CA TYR A 189 2.81 -13.62 -22.30
C TYR A 189 3.67 -13.13 -23.44
N ILE A 190 3.07 -12.53 -24.45
CA ILE A 190 3.78 -11.97 -25.61
C ILE A 190 3.64 -10.45 -25.57
N CYS A 191 4.80 -9.75 -25.42
CA CYS A 191 4.85 -8.30 -25.56
C CYS A 191 4.61 -7.88 -27.01
N LEU A 192 3.96 -6.73 -27.19
CA LEU A 192 3.79 -6.15 -28.52
C LEU A 192 5.12 -5.56 -28.99
N LEU A 193 5.65 -6.04 -30.12
CA LEU A 193 6.97 -5.64 -30.68
C LEU A 193 7.07 -4.11 -30.88
N TYR A 194 6.03 -3.46 -31.34
CA TYR A 194 6.03 -2.01 -31.59
C TYR A 194 6.01 -1.13 -30.33
N THR A 195 5.81 -1.69 -29.14
CA THR A 195 5.97 -0.93 -27.89
C THR A 195 7.40 -0.92 -27.38
N SER A 196 8.21 -1.89 -27.81
CA SER A 196 9.65 -1.94 -27.49
C SER A 196 10.49 -1.08 -28.49
N ASP A 197 10.12 -1.08 -29.76
CA ASP A 197 10.86 -0.33 -30.80
C ASP A 197 10.76 1.19 -30.64
N ALA A 198 9.67 1.73 -30.08
CA ALA A 198 9.54 3.16 -29.85
C ALA A 198 10.54 3.74 -28.84
N ALA A 199 11.21 2.90 -28.05
CA ALA A 199 12.27 3.29 -27.13
C ALA A 199 13.67 3.17 -27.74
N ASP A 200 13.86 2.27 -28.72
CA ASP A 200 15.17 1.97 -29.35
C ASP A 200 15.48 2.87 -30.55
N GLU A 201 14.48 3.46 -31.21
CA GLU A 201 14.68 4.39 -32.33
C GLU A 201 15.20 5.79 -31.94
N ARG A 202 15.55 6.04 -30.67
CA ARG A 202 16.05 7.33 -30.16
C ARG A 202 17.51 7.32 -29.72
N ASN A 203 18.32 6.35 -30.18
CA ASN A 203 19.77 6.38 -29.98
C ASN A 203 20.50 6.64 -31.30
#